data_d8751dcfbff52a6937c29c5a608a673a
#
_entry.id   d8751dcfbff52a6937c29c5a608a673a
#
_cell.length_a   1.000
_cell.length_b   1.000
_cell.length_c   1.000
_cell.angle_alpha   90.00
_cell.angle_beta   90.00
_cell.angle_gamma   90.00
#
_symmetry.space_group_name_H-M   'P 1'
#
loop_
_entity.id
_entity.type
_entity.pdbx_description
1 polymer ?
#
loop_
_entity_poly.entity_id
_entity_poly.type
_entity_poly.pdbx_seq_one_letter_code
_entity_poly.pdbx_strand_id
1 'polypeptide(L)'
;SKTDQFGEGFVKALPYFDNSKYCPVVSLKNWIEISKIESGPLFRRFVKGSKLSDNRLTDQTVALLIKEYLKLAGIDSKNYSGHSLRSGFATSAAESGAEERGIMAMTGHKSSEMVRRYIKEANLFKNNALNKIKI
;
A
#
# COMPACT_ATOMS: atom_id res chain seq x y z
N SER A 1 -7.93 13.67 -6.59
CA SER A 1 -7.38 13.37 -5.25
C SER A 1 -7.27 14.68 -4.45
N LYS A 2 -7.42 14.64 -3.13
CA LYS A 2 -7.19 15.82 -2.26
C LYS A 2 -5.77 16.39 -2.40
N THR A 3 -4.85 15.62 -2.95
CA THR A 3 -3.43 15.98 -3.15
C THR A 3 -3.09 16.33 -4.59
N ASP A 4 -4.02 16.13 -5.52
CA ASP A 4 -3.87 16.39 -6.96
C ASP A 4 -5.07 17.24 -7.42
N GLN A 5 -5.09 18.50 -6.97
CA GLN A 5 -6.19 19.43 -7.27
C GLN A 5 -6.20 19.88 -8.73
N PHE A 6 -5.05 19.83 -9.40
CA PHE A 6 -4.89 20.25 -10.80
C PHE A 6 -5.01 19.10 -11.80
N GLY A 7 -5.17 17.86 -11.33
CA GLY A 7 -5.33 16.69 -12.19
C GLY A 7 -4.08 16.31 -13.00
N GLU A 8 -2.91 16.74 -12.55
CA GLU A 8 -1.62 16.44 -13.22
C GLU A 8 -1.28 14.93 -13.19
N GLY A 9 -1.98 14.20 -12.32
CA GLY A 9 -1.73 12.78 -12.12
C GLY A 9 -0.45 12.50 -11.35
N PHE A 10 -0.30 11.26 -10.92
CA PHE A 10 0.90 10.79 -10.25
C PHE A 10 1.30 9.42 -10.80
N VAL A 11 2.44 9.36 -11.47
CA VAL A 11 2.95 8.12 -12.05
C VAL A 11 3.76 7.35 -11.00
N LYS A 12 3.42 6.07 -10.81
CA LYS A 12 4.16 5.14 -9.97
C LYS A 12 4.56 3.92 -10.77
N ALA A 13 5.84 3.60 -10.76
CA ALA A 13 6.34 2.36 -11.35
C ALA A 13 6.17 1.20 -10.36
N LEU A 14 5.57 0.12 -10.80
CA LEU A 14 5.46 -1.12 -10.04
C LEU A 14 6.31 -2.19 -10.73
N PRO A 15 7.39 -2.67 -10.10
CA PRO A 15 8.20 -3.74 -10.66
C PRO A 15 7.46 -5.07 -10.57
N TYR A 16 7.85 -6.02 -11.43
CA TYR A 16 7.47 -7.40 -11.25
C TYR A 16 8.20 -8.01 -10.05
N PHE A 17 7.51 -8.84 -9.30
CA PHE A 17 8.11 -9.64 -8.24
C PHE A 17 8.38 -11.06 -8.76
N ASP A 18 9.46 -11.68 -8.29
CA ASP A 18 9.81 -13.05 -8.65
C ASP A 18 8.70 -14.04 -8.28
N ASN A 19 8.07 -13.85 -7.13
CA ASN A 19 6.92 -14.63 -6.71
C ASN A 19 5.63 -14.05 -7.31
N SER A 20 5.12 -14.69 -8.38
CA SER A 20 3.91 -14.26 -9.08
C SER A 20 2.66 -14.20 -8.20
N LYS A 21 2.57 -15.04 -7.16
CA LYS A 21 1.43 -15.07 -6.21
C LYS A 21 1.24 -13.73 -5.48
N TYR A 22 2.36 -13.06 -5.17
CA TYR A 22 2.34 -11.77 -4.44
C TYR A 22 2.69 -10.58 -5.33
N CYS A 23 2.85 -10.80 -6.64
CA CYS A 23 3.17 -9.74 -7.57
C CYS A 23 1.95 -8.85 -7.87
N PRO A 24 1.98 -7.56 -7.50
CA PRO A 24 0.85 -6.65 -7.74
C PRO A 24 0.58 -6.43 -9.23
N VAL A 25 1.62 -6.50 -10.07
CA VAL A 25 1.50 -6.33 -11.53
C VAL A 25 0.75 -7.51 -12.14
N VAL A 26 1.10 -8.75 -11.74
CA VAL A 26 0.40 -9.97 -12.20
C VAL A 26 -1.05 -9.94 -11.73
N SER A 27 -1.30 -9.62 -10.47
CA SER A 27 -2.65 -9.53 -9.92
C SER A 27 -3.50 -8.48 -10.64
N LEU A 28 -2.92 -7.33 -10.98
CA LEU A 28 -3.63 -6.29 -11.72
C LEU A 28 -3.93 -6.72 -13.16
N LYS A 29 -3.00 -7.35 -13.85
CA LYS A 29 -3.24 -7.88 -15.22
C LYS A 29 -4.37 -8.89 -15.22
N ASN A 30 -4.34 -9.86 -14.31
CA ASN A 30 -5.40 -10.86 -14.16
C ASN A 30 -6.75 -10.19 -13.88
N TRP A 31 -6.77 -9.17 -13.02
CA TRP A 31 -7.99 -8.42 -12.75
C TRP A 31 -8.54 -7.73 -14.00
N ILE A 32 -7.71 -7.04 -14.78
CA ILE A 32 -8.13 -6.38 -16.01
C ILE A 32 -8.67 -7.40 -17.01
N GLU A 33 -8.01 -8.54 -17.16
CA GLU A 33 -8.44 -9.61 -18.07
C GLU A 33 -9.79 -10.20 -17.68
N ILE A 34 -9.99 -10.52 -16.39
CA ILE A 34 -11.24 -11.11 -15.89
C ILE A 34 -12.38 -10.07 -15.88
N SER A 35 -12.10 -8.85 -15.46
CA SER A 35 -13.12 -7.80 -15.33
C SER A 35 -13.54 -7.19 -16.66
N LYS A 36 -12.70 -7.32 -17.69
CA LYS A 36 -12.87 -6.71 -19.03
C LYS A 36 -13.15 -5.21 -18.97
N ILE A 37 -12.54 -4.53 -18.00
CA ILE A 37 -12.64 -3.07 -17.86
C ILE A 37 -11.74 -2.41 -18.89
N GLU A 38 -12.32 -1.71 -19.84
CA GLU A 38 -11.59 -0.98 -20.89
C GLU A 38 -11.30 0.47 -20.49
N SER A 39 -12.14 1.07 -19.65
CA SER A 39 -12.00 2.47 -19.25
C SER A 39 -12.63 2.74 -17.88
N GLY A 40 -12.26 3.88 -17.29
CA GLY A 40 -12.81 4.32 -15.98
C GLY A 40 -12.11 3.68 -14.78
N PRO A 41 -12.76 3.61 -13.61
CA PRO A 41 -12.15 3.11 -12.40
C PRO A 41 -11.82 1.62 -12.49
N LEU A 42 -10.60 1.25 -12.09
CA LEU A 42 -10.17 -0.16 -12.05
C LEU A 42 -10.84 -0.95 -10.92
N PHE A 43 -11.01 -0.34 -9.76
CA PHE A 43 -11.63 -0.97 -8.60
C PHE A 43 -13.05 -0.47 -8.44
N ARG A 44 -14.00 -1.36 -8.71
CA ARG A 44 -15.43 -1.08 -8.73
C ARG A 44 -16.16 -1.94 -7.71
N ARG A 45 -17.31 -1.49 -7.25
CA ARG A 45 -18.16 -2.31 -6.39
C ARG A 45 -18.93 -3.34 -7.19
N PHE A 46 -19.20 -4.48 -6.57
CA PHE A 46 -20.19 -5.42 -7.07
C PHE A 46 -21.58 -4.98 -6.64
N VAL A 47 -22.55 -5.16 -7.52
CA VAL A 47 -23.98 -4.98 -7.25
C VAL A 47 -24.66 -6.34 -7.22
N LYS A 48 -25.98 -6.35 -6.90
CA LYS A 48 -26.77 -7.58 -6.84
C LYS A 48 -26.58 -8.44 -8.09
N GLY A 49 -26.36 -9.75 -7.90
CA GLY A 49 -26.09 -10.68 -9.00
C GLY A 49 -24.64 -10.71 -9.46
N SER A 50 -23.70 -10.29 -8.61
CA SER A 50 -22.25 -10.30 -8.88
C SER A 50 -21.84 -9.50 -10.12
N LYS A 51 -22.62 -8.53 -10.53
CA LYS A 51 -22.30 -7.61 -11.62
C LYS A 51 -21.37 -6.51 -11.12
N LEU A 52 -20.35 -6.21 -11.93
CA LEU A 52 -19.45 -5.09 -11.67
C LEU A 52 -20.15 -3.77 -12.05
N SER A 53 -20.18 -2.82 -11.14
CA SER A 53 -20.76 -1.49 -11.41
C SER A 53 -19.74 -0.56 -12.05
N ASP A 54 -20.19 0.54 -12.65
CA ASP A 54 -19.30 1.57 -13.19
C ASP A 54 -18.73 2.51 -12.11
N ASN A 55 -19.25 2.40 -10.88
CA ASN A 55 -18.82 3.24 -9.79
C ASN A 55 -17.58 2.67 -9.09
N ARG A 56 -16.61 3.53 -8.83
CA ARG A 56 -15.43 3.17 -8.04
C ARG A 56 -15.79 2.76 -6.61
N LEU A 57 -14.93 1.98 -6.01
CA LEU A 57 -15.00 1.71 -4.57
C LEU A 57 -14.86 3.01 -3.77
N THR A 58 -15.65 3.13 -2.70
CA THR A 58 -15.51 4.23 -1.74
C THR A 58 -14.37 3.95 -0.76
N ASP A 59 -13.84 5.01 -0.16
CA ASP A 59 -12.79 4.89 0.87
C ASP A 59 -13.27 4.02 2.05
N GLN A 60 -14.57 4.13 2.40
CA GLN A 60 -15.19 3.28 3.43
C GLN A 60 -15.19 1.80 3.04
N THR A 61 -15.52 1.48 1.79
CA THR A 61 -15.50 0.09 1.31
C THR A 61 -14.09 -0.48 1.39
N VAL A 62 -13.08 0.30 0.99
CA VAL A 62 -11.67 -0.14 1.09
C VAL A 62 -11.29 -0.41 2.55
N ALA A 63 -11.69 0.47 3.47
CA ALA A 63 -11.40 0.27 4.90
C ALA A 63 -12.09 -0.99 5.47
N LEU A 64 -13.33 -1.26 5.05
CA LEU A 64 -14.06 -2.46 5.46
C LEU A 64 -13.40 -3.74 4.92
N LEU A 65 -12.98 -3.76 3.66
CA LEU A 65 -12.27 -4.89 3.06
C LEU A 65 -10.96 -5.20 3.81
N ILE A 66 -10.18 -4.16 4.16
CA ILE A 66 -8.96 -4.35 4.95
C ILE A 66 -9.29 -5.01 6.29
N LYS A 67 -10.32 -4.54 6.99
CA LYS A 67 -10.74 -5.11 8.28
C LYS A 67 -11.21 -6.56 8.16
N GLU A 68 -11.90 -6.89 7.07
CA GLU A 68 -12.34 -8.25 6.80
C GLU A 68 -11.14 -9.20 6.59
N TYR A 69 -10.18 -8.82 5.76
CA TYR A 69 -8.96 -9.61 5.55
C TYR A 69 -8.11 -9.76 6.80
N LEU A 70 -8.03 -8.74 7.65
CA LEU A 70 -7.35 -8.83 8.94
C LEU A 70 -8.04 -9.85 9.86
N LYS A 71 -9.38 -9.85 9.91
CA LYS A 71 -10.13 -10.87 10.67
C LYS A 71 -9.85 -12.29 10.15
N LEU A 72 -9.85 -12.48 8.83
CA LEU A 72 -9.52 -13.77 8.22
C LEU A 72 -8.08 -14.23 8.57
N ALA A 73 -7.18 -13.28 8.75
CA ALA A 73 -5.81 -13.54 9.18
C ALA A 73 -5.67 -13.70 10.71
N GLY A 74 -6.76 -13.64 11.48
CA GLY A 74 -6.73 -13.73 12.94
C GLY A 74 -6.19 -12.49 13.66
N ILE A 75 -6.15 -11.33 12.97
CA ILE A 75 -5.62 -10.08 13.51
C ILE A 75 -6.78 -9.20 13.97
N ASP A 76 -6.67 -8.61 15.17
CA ASP A 76 -7.64 -7.63 15.65
C ASP A 76 -7.62 -6.38 14.74
N SER A 77 -8.73 -6.18 14.05
CA SER A 77 -8.86 -5.13 13.04
C SER A 77 -9.24 -3.76 13.61
N LYS A 78 -9.43 -3.62 14.92
CA LYS A 78 -9.97 -2.41 15.57
C LYS A 78 -9.17 -1.15 15.24
N ASN A 79 -7.85 -1.25 15.28
CA ASN A 79 -6.93 -0.12 15.09
C ASN A 79 -6.42 0.04 13.65
N TYR A 80 -6.97 -0.71 12.70
CA TYR A 80 -6.52 -0.68 11.31
C TYR A 80 -7.47 0.10 10.40
N SER A 81 -6.89 0.78 9.43
CA SER A 81 -7.59 1.59 8.43
C SER A 81 -6.85 1.54 7.10
N GLY A 82 -7.34 2.25 6.08
CA GLY A 82 -6.63 2.40 4.81
C GLY A 82 -5.24 3.01 4.95
N HIS A 83 -5.02 3.90 5.93
CA HIS A 83 -3.71 4.46 6.24
C HIS A 83 -2.73 3.44 6.82
N SER A 84 -3.22 2.38 7.45
CA SER A 84 -2.36 1.34 8.04
C SER A 84 -1.57 0.58 6.99
N LEU A 85 -2.13 0.34 5.79
CA LEU A 85 -1.39 -0.28 4.69
C LEU A 85 -0.24 0.61 4.20
N ARG A 86 -0.48 1.93 4.13
CA ARG A 86 0.54 2.90 3.74
C ARG A 86 1.67 2.99 4.78
N SER A 87 1.31 3.02 6.06
CA SER A 87 2.28 3.01 7.15
C SER A 87 3.07 1.71 7.19
N GLY A 88 2.38 0.56 7.07
CA GLY A 88 3.01 -0.75 7.00
C GLY A 88 4.01 -0.87 5.85
N PHE A 89 3.64 -0.40 4.64
CA PHE A 89 4.57 -0.34 3.52
C PHE A 89 5.81 0.50 3.85
N ALA A 90 5.62 1.71 4.40
CA ALA A 90 6.74 2.60 4.74
C ALA A 90 7.68 1.98 5.77
N THR A 91 7.12 1.31 6.80
CA THR A 91 7.89 0.59 7.82
C THR A 91 8.67 -0.56 7.21
N SER A 92 7.99 -1.47 6.48
CA SER A 92 8.65 -2.63 5.88
C SER A 92 9.71 -2.24 4.85
N ALA A 93 9.48 -1.19 4.06
CA ALA A 93 10.48 -0.68 3.13
C ALA A 93 11.71 -0.10 3.86
N ALA A 94 11.48 0.65 4.96
CA ALA A 94 12.57 1.18 5.80
C ALA A 94 13.37 0.05 6.46
N GLU A 95 12.71 -0.98 6.99
CA GLU A 95 13.34 -2.18 7.56
C GLU A 95 14.17 -2.95 6.53
N SER A 96 13.72 -2.95 5.28
CA SER A 96 14.44 -3.55 4.15
C SER A 96 15.58 -2.66 3.62
N GLY A 97 15.77 -1.46 4.17
CA GLY A 97 16.86 -0.55 3.79
C GLY A 97 16.55 0.34 2.59
N ALA A 98 15.29 0.49 2.22
CA ALA A 98 14.91 1.40 1.14
C ALA A 98 15.21 2.86 1.50
N GLU A 99 15.67 3.62 0.52
CA GLU A 99 15.97 5.04 0.70
C GLU A 99 14.71 5.88 0.92
N GLU A 100 14.86 6.97 1.69
CA GLU A 100 13.79 7.92 2.01
C GLU A 100 13.02 8.38 0.77
N ARG A 101 13.73 8.76 -0.30
CA ARG A 101 13.12 9.21 -1.55
C ARG A 101 12.27 8.14 -2.23
N GLY A 102 12.73 6.88 -2.22
CA GLY A 102 11.99 5.75 -2.77
C GLY A 102 10.68 5.51 -2.01
N ILE A 103 10.74 5.54 -0.68
CA ILE A 103 9.55 5.41 0.18
C ILE A 103 8.58 6.56 -0.08
N MET A 104 9.07 7.80 -0.17
CA MET A 104 8.24 8.98 -0.46
C MET A 104 7.57 8.88 -1.83
N ALA A 105 8.29 8.48 -2.86
CA ALA A 105 7.77 8.31 -4.21
C ALA A 105 6.60 7.30 -4.24
N MET A 106 6.73 6.17 -3.54
CA MET A 106 5.69 5.15 -3.50
C MET A 106 4.51 5.54 -2.61
N THR A 107 4.76 6.15 -1.47
CA THR A 107 3.71 6.53 -0.53
C THR A 107 3.03 7.86 -0.87
N GLY A 108 3.69 8.73 -1.63
CA GLY A 108 3.22 10.09 -1.93
C GLY A 108 3.22 11.01 -0.71
N HIS A 109 4.12 10.80 0.24
CA HIS A 109 4.32 11.76 1.33
C HIS A 109 4.95 13.04 0.79
N LYS A 110 4.34 14.18 1.09
CA LYS A 110 4.87 15.51 0.73
C LYS A 110 5.98 15.98 1.67
N SER A 111 5.96 15.50 2.92
CA SER A 111 6.98 15.78 3.93
C SER A 111 7.83 14.55 4.21
N SER A 112 9.13 14.75 4.29
CA SER A 112 10.10 13.71 4.66
C SER A 112 10.04 13.33 6.14
N GLU A 113 9.50 14.19 6.99
CA GLU A 113 9.48 14.00 8.44
C GLU A 113 8.84 12.67 8.88
N MET A 114 7.65 12.36 8.33
CA MET A 114 6.98 11.10 8.63
C MET A 114 7.79 9.89 8.15
N VAL A 115 8.40 9.98 6.97
CA VAL A 115 9.22 8.87 6.42
C VAL A 115 10.48 8.69 7.24
N ARG A 116 11.14 9.76 7.66
CA ARG A 116 12.31 9.71 8.55
C ARG A 116 12.00 9.06 9.89
N ARG A 117 10.79 9.27 10.42
CA ARG A 117 10.34 8.58 11.63
C ARG A 117 10.31 7.07 11.43
N TYR A 118 9.73 6.57 10.33
CA TYR A 118 9.75 5.13 10.02
C TYR A 118 11.16 4.59 9.86
N ILE A 119 12.04 5.31 9.15
CA ILE A 119 13.45 4.91 8.98
C ILE A 119 14.18 4.86 10.32
N LYS A 120 13.97 5.87 11.18
CA LYS A 120 14.57 5.92 12.51
C LYS A 120 14.12 4.74 13.37
N GLU A 121 12.81 4.47 13.41
CA GLU A 121 12.25 3.35 14.15
C GLU A 121 12.79 2.00 13.64
N ALA A 122 12.86 1.79 12.32
CA ALA A 122 13.41 0.59 11.70
C ALA A 122 14.91 0.38 12.01
N ASN A 123 15.67 1.45 12.17
CA ASN A 123 17.12 1.40 12.42
C ASN A 123 17.51 1.35 13.89
N LEU A 124 16.56 1.46 14.83
CA LEU A 124 16.87 1.47 16.28
C LEU A 124 17.75 0.29 16.72
N PHE A 125 17.53 -0.90 16.16
CA PHE A 125 18.29 -2.10 16.50
C PHE A 125 19.40 -2.40 15.49
N LYS A 126 19.25 -2.05 14.20
CA LYS A 126 20.22 -2.36 13.14
C LYS A 126 21.52 -1.57 13.28
N ASN A 127 21.43 -0.28 13.61
CA ASN A 127 22.57 0.63 13.73
C ASN A 127 22.85 1.02 15.19
N ASN A 128 22.51 0.16 16.13
CA ASN A 128 22.76 0.42 17.54
C ASN A 128 24.28 0.31 17.83
N ALA A 129 24.82 1.33 18.51
CA ALA A 129 26.25 1.36 18.88
C ALA A 129 26.63 0.15 19.75
N LEU A 130 25.72 -0.39 20.54
CA LEU A 130 25.91 -1.58 21.36
C LEU A 130 26.24 -2.83 20.53
N ASN A 131 25.76 -2.91 19.28
CA ASN A 131 26.08 -4.03 18.39
C ASN A 131 27.58 -4.09 18.01
N LYS A 132 28.34 -3.00 18.26
CA LYS A 132 29.78 -2.91 17.98
C LYS A 132 30.64 -3.18 19.20
N ILE A 133 30.03 -3.29 20.37
CA ILE A 133 30.72 -3.57 21.61
C ILE A 133 30.80 -5.10 21.77
N LYS A 134 31.99 -5.65 21.73
CA LYS A 134 32.25 -7.05 22.06
C LYS A 134 32.34 -7.17 23.60
N ILE A 135 31.35 -7.77 24.20
CA ILE A 135 31.34 -8.15 25.61
C ILE A 135 31.74 -9.60 25.69
#